data_4c119ebb8a8d1c05e2fec9ca2ea9a789
#
_entry.id   4c119ebb8a8d1c05e2fec9ca2ea9a789
#
_cell.length_a   1.000
_cell.length_b   1.000
_cell.length_c   1.000
_cell.angle_alpha   90.00
_cell.angle_beta   90.00
_cell.angle_gamma   90.00
#
_symmetry.space_group_name_H-M   'P 1'
#
loop_
_entity.id
_entity.type
_entity.pdbx_description
1 polymer ?
#
loop_
_entity_poly.entity_id
_entity_poly.type
_entity_poly.pdbx_seq_one_letter_code
_entity_poly.pdbx_strand_id
1 'polypeptide(L)'
;IMMNRRSSNFMAITLFIISIFAESCVYSKIHGLKVEQDDRKYIALGTFGFLKEGTWEVNMTKFSVTVKPSSEVYRKNYFGFMLLKIARSGVIVDMETSAETCISDGIYMSGHHEVLSMVTFRFDFQENMIHVERSGKAVKNLIISNRYGSGKSEVPKNTETEDVITTLPLQNNNGFYSAYFLVHMMSDAEEGVYKLYFLNCHGPKGTVESSSIDLTVNLVEHNVGNFLSAGEIPIPLLYFVSTAVYLAAALLWAAVLHRYKNDVMKIHYVMLSVVVFTSLACFFHAVNIYYIGKEGLHEEVWAVLYYIAILFQGTLFFITILLLGAGIGFIKHVLSCREKILFAIVIPIQVLDSIALVLVEESEEGQLYYEWSMIAVLVDVFCWIAILCPLVWSIRSRKQDSSTKKLFRQFYLMIVCYVYLTRVVVFLLKNSTPFRYEWLSDLLKEITTAVLFVLMGYKFRPAPYNLYLQVPQESDDTKMDEVITKTGVTDAMESE
;
A
#
# COMPACT_ATOMS: atom_id res chain seq x y z
N ILE A 1 34.72 10.39 -18.82
CA ILE A 1 34.56 11.25 -17.60
C ILE A 1 33.08 11.63 -17.35
N MET A 2 32.26 11.92 -18.39
CA MET A 2 30.81 12.22 -18.20
C MET A 2 29.95 11.03 -17.76
N MET A 3 30.32 9.80 -18.14
CA MET A 3 29.57 8.59 -17.77
C MET A 3 29.73 8.21 -16.29
N ASN A 4 30.89 8.51 -15.71
CA ASN A 4 31.20 8.21 -14.30
C ASN A 4 30.50 9.16 -13.30
N ARG A 5 30.23 10.44 -13.69
CA ARG A 5 29.49 11.39 -12.85
C ARG A 5 27.99 11.08 -12.74
N ARG A 6 27.38 10.53 -13.81
CA ARG A 6 25.96 10.11 -13.76
C ARG A 6 25.73 8.87 -12.91
N SER A 7 26.67 7.91 -12.94
CA SER A 7 26.63 6.72 -12.07
C SER A 7 26.81 7.08 -10.59
N SER A 8 27.70 8.04 -10.28
CA SER A 8 27.91 8.52 -8.90
C SER A 8 26.68 9.26 -8.33
N ASN A 9 26.00 10.07 -9.14
CA ASN A 9 24.79 10.77 -8.69
C ASN A 9 23.62 9.80 -8.51
N PHE A 10 23.51 8.76 -9.33
CA PHE A 10 22.47 7.73 -9.16
C PHE A 10 22.70 6.92 -7.88
N MET A 11 23.96 6.57 -7.59
CA MET A 11 24.33 5.86 -6.36
C MET A 11 24.14 6.73 -5.10
N ALA A 12 24.38 8.05 -5.21
CA ALA A 12 24.14 8.99 -4.12
C ALA A 12 22.63 9.17 -3.84
N ILE A 13 21.80 9.20 -4.89
CA ILE A 13 20.34 9.27 -4.76
C ILE A 13 19.79 7.97 -4.15
N THR A 14 20.29 6.80 -4.58
CA THR A 14 19.89 5.52 -3.99
C THR A 14 20.33 5.39 -2.52
N LEU A 15 21.52 5.83 -2.18
CA LEU A 15 22.00 5.86 -0.77
C LEU A 15 21.20 6.87 0.07
N PHE A 16 20.82 8.00 -0.48
CA PHE A 16 19.96 8.99 0.19
C PHE A 16 18.54 8.45 0.40
N ILE A 17 17.98 7.76 -0.59
CA ILE A 17 16.69 7.06 -0.47
C ILE A 17 16.79 5.97 0.61
N ILE A 18 17.83 5.14 0.61
CA ILE A 18 18.06 4.10 1.64
C ILE A 18 18.20 4.74 3.04
N SER A 19 18.83 5.90 3.15
CA SER A 19 18.96 6.61 4.43
C SER A 19 17.63 7.17 4.94
N ILE A 20 16.73 7.60 4.05
CA ILE A 20 15.36 7.99 4.41
C ILE A 20 14.57 6.78 4.94
N PHE A 21 14.73 5.61 4.32
CA PHE A 21 14.07 4.38 4.76
C PHE A 21 14.62 3.82 6.07
N ALA A 22 15.88 4.10 6.41
CA ALA A 22 16.50 3.65 7.65
C ALA A 22 15.97 4.39 8.91
N GLU A 23 15.31 5.54 8.74
CA GLU A 23 14.68 6.30 9.82
C GLU A 23 13.15 6.10 9.90
N SER A 24 12.57 5.32 8.99
CA SER A 24 11.12 5.10 8.94
C SER A 24 10.65 4.20 10.08
N CYS A 25 9.56 4.59 10.72
CA CYS A 25 8.92 3.80 11.78
C CYS A 25 8.47 2.45 11.24
N VAL A 26 8.78 1.42 11.99
CA VAL A 26 8.57 0.01 11.67
C VAL A 26 7.09 -0.34 11.84
N TYR A 27 6.43 -0.79 10.77
CA TYR A 27 5.10 -1.39 10.85
C TYR A 27 5.18 -2.74 11.57
N SER A 28 4.68 -2.79 12.79
CA SER A 28 4.67 -3.99 13.64
C SER A 28 3.29 -4.15 14.26
N LYS A 29 2.82 -5.37 14.43
CA LYS A 29 1.57 -5.66 15.16
C LYS A 29 1.77 -5.59 16.69
N ILE A 30 3.02 -5.47 17.12
CA ILE A 30 3.41 -5.12 18.48
C ILE A 30 4.06 -3.73 18.38
N HIS A 31 3.29 -2.67 18.56
CA HIS A 31 3.80 -1.33 18.36
C HIS A 31 3.51 -0.40 19.55
N GLY A 32 4.43 0.53 19.76
CA GLY A 32 4.28 1.59 20.75
C GLY A 32 4.03 2.93 20.07
N LEU A 33 2.87 3.51 20.31
CA LEU A 33 2.52 4.84 19.83
C LEU A 33 2.87 5.88 20.89
N LYS A 34 3.60 6.91 20.49
CA LYS A 34 3.92 8.08 21.32
C LYS A 34 3.35 9.32 20.67
N VAL A 35 2.39 9.93 21.33
CA VAL A 35 1.73 11.17 20.92
C VAL A 35 2.13 12.26 21.89
N GLU A 36 2.67 13.37 21.40
CA GLU A 36 3.12 14.49 22.21
C GLU A 36 2.42 15.77 21.78
N GLN A 37 1.89 16.50 22.75
CA GLN A 37 1.22 17.79 22.59
C GLN A 37 0.11 17.79 21.51
N ASP A 38 -0.70 16.72 21.45
CA ASP A 38 -1.79 16.58 20.49
C ASP A 38 -3.10 17.12 21.06
N ASP A 39 -3.81 17.93 20.28
CA ASP A 39 -5.09 18.55 20.64
C ASP A 39 -6.28 17.97 19.85
N ARG A 40 -6.02 16.98 19.00
CA ARG A 40 -7.07 16.31 18.20
C ARG A 40 -8.07 15.61 19.11
N LYS A 41 -9.34 15.67 18.74
CA LYS A 41 -10.44 15.03 19.49
C LYS A 41 -10.39 13.51 19.39
N TYR A 42 -10.02 12.99 18.25
CA TYR A 42 -9.95 11.55 17.94
C TYR A 42 -8.57 11.22 17.39
N ILE A 43 -7.85 10.38 18.09
CA ILE A 43 -6.53 9.91 17.69
C ILE A 43 -6.68 8.43 17.34
N ALA A 44 -6.55 8.07 16.07
CA ALA A 44 -6.58 6.67 15.65
C ALA A 44 -5.31 5.98 16.16
N LEU A 45 -5.48 4.83 16.81
CA LEU A 45 -4.39 4.04 17.40
C LEU A 45 -4.09 2.77 16.61
N GLY A 46 -5.10 2.18 15.96
CA GLY A 46 -4.91 0.99 15.13
C GLY A 46 -6.21 0.45 14.57
N THR A 47 -6.09 -0.37 13.53
CA THR A 47 -7.20 -1.10 12.90
C THR A 47 -6.79 -2.55 12.70
N PHE A 48 -7.62 -3.48 13.19
CA PHE A 48 -7.31 -4.90 13.10
C PHE A 48 -8.56 -5.76 12.87
N GLY A 49 -8.42 -6.77 12.02
CA GLY A 49 -9.47 -7.77 11.77
C GLY A 49 -9.31 -8.98 12.68
N PHE A 50 -10.24 -9.15 13.61
CA PHE A 50 -10.22 -10.27 14.54
C PHE A 50 -11.08 -11.43 14.06
N LEU A 51 -10.53 -12.63 14.23
CA LEU A 51 -11.26 -13.88 14.24
C LEU A 51 -11.65 -14.26 15.67
N LYS A 52 -12.43 -15.32 15.80
CA LYS A 52 -12.73 -15.93 17.09
C LYS A 52 -11.44 -16.24 17.86
N GLU A 53 -11.47 -16.03 19.17
CA GLU A 53 -10.33 -16.16 20.09
C GLU A 53 -9.19 -15.15 19.81
N GLY A 54 -9.43 -14.13 18.97
CA GLY A 54 -8.52 -13.01 18.79
C GLY A 54 -8.47 -12.12 20.03
N THR A 55 -7.34 -11.45 20.24
CA THR A 55 -7.11 -10.63 21.43
C THR A 55 -6.47 -9.30 21.06
N TRP A 56 -6.96 -8.23 21.66
CA TRP A 56 -6.33 -6.91 21.64
C TRP A 56 -5.83 -6.57 23.04
N GLU A 57 -4.52 -6.41 23.16
CA GLU A 57 -3.87 -5.94 24.37
C GLU A 57 -3.57 -4.44 24.25
N VAL A 58 -4.02 -3.67 25.24
CA VAL A 58 -3.80 -2.23 25.32
C VAL A 58 -3.07 -1.92 26.62
N ASN A 59 -1.84 -1.43 26.51
CA ASN A 59 -1.00 -1.04 27.62
C ASN A 59 -0.65 0.45 27.53
N MET A 60 -1.45 1.29 28.16
CA MET A 60 -1.17 2.72 28.30
C MET A 60 -0.17 2.92 29.44
N THR A 61 1.08 3.22 29.07
CA THR A 61 2.17 3.41 30.02
C THR A 61 2.23 4.82 30.58
N LYS A 62 1.83 5.82 29.79
CA LYS A 62 1.85 7.22 30.20
C LYS A 62 0.71 7.97 29.54
N PHE A 63 -0.07 8.67 30.35
CA PHE A 63 -1.01 9.67 29.91
C PHE A 63 -0.92 10.89 30.81
N SER A 64 -0.84 12.07 30.23
CA SER A 64 -0.87 13.34 30.92
C SER A 64 -1.52 14.41 30.08
N VAL A 65 -2.10 15.40 30.76
CA VAL A 65 -2.70 16.59 30.12
C VAL A 65 -1.77 17.78 30.38
N THR A 66 -1.32 18.44 29.31
CA THR A 66 -0.25 19.45 29.35
C THR A 66 -0.75 20.81 29.87
N VAL A 67 -2.04 21.07 29.84
CA VAL A 67 -2.62 22.29 30.41
C VAL A 67 -2.74 22.14 31.93
N LYS A 68 -2.34 23.15 32.72
CA LYS A 68 -2.50 23.16 34.18
C LYS A 68 -3.94 22.85 34.53
N PRO A 69 -4.22 21.71 35.16
CA PRO A 69 -5.57 21.28 35.42
C PRO A 69 -6.14 22.17 36.54
N SER A 70 -6.95 23.14 36.16
CA SER A 70 -7.96 23.56 37.09
C SER A 70 -8.87 22.33 37.31
N SER A 71 -9.25 22.02 38.54
CA SER A 71 -10.10 20.88 38.88
C SER A 71 -11.38 20.81 38.05
N GLU A 72 -11.80 21.88 37.38
CA GLU A 72 -12.91 21.97 36.44
C GLU A 72 -12.63 21.37 35.07
N VAL A 73 -11.36 21.35 34.57
CA VAL A 73 -11.01 20.79 33.26
C VAL A 73 -11.25 19.28 33.22
N TYR A 74 -10.85 18.57 34.26
CA TYR A 74 -11.10 17.12 34.39
C TYR A 74 -12.58 16.77 34.57
N ARG A 75 -13.40 17.65 35.11
CA ARG A 75 -14.83 17.41 35.27
C ARG A 75 -15.64 17.58 34.00
N LYS A 76 -15.16 18.39 33.05
CA LYS A 76 -15.90 18.72 31.81
C LYS A 76 -15.39 17.99 30.57
N ASN A 77 -14.13 17.50 30.61
CA ASN A 77 -13.53 16.81 29.51
C ASN A 77 -13.73 15.30 29.63
N TYR A 78 -13.87 14.66 28.48
CA TYR A 78 -14.03 13.22 28.34
C TYR A 78 -12.75 12.64 27.71
N PHE A 79 -12.01 11.87 28.49
CA PHE A 79 -10.83 11.16 28.03
C PHE A 79 -11.07 9.65 28.10
N GLY A 80 -10.52 8.91 27.15
CA GLY A 80 -10.66 7.46 27.16
C GLY A 80 -10.32 6.80 25.85
N PHE A 81 -10.64 5.52 25.76
CA PHE A 81 -10.52 4.78 24.52
C PHE A 81 -11.90 4.45 23.94
N MET A 82 -11.97 4.31 22.64
CA MET A 82 -13.16 3.86 21.93
C MET A 82 -12.77 2.76 20.94
N LEU A 83 -13.34 1.59 21.13
CA LEU A 83 -13.23 0.46 20.23
C LEU A 83 -14.47 0.38 19.37
N LEU A 84 -14.33 0.63 18.08
CA LEU A 84 -15.41 0.67 17.12
C LEU A 84 -15.36 -0.54 16.20
N LYS A 85 -16.45 -1.32 16.15
CA LYS A 85 -16.57 -2.41 15.16
C LYS A 85 -17.10 -1.84 13.85
N ILE A 86 -16.34 -2.02 12.77
CA ILE A 86 -16.72 -1.57 11.42
C ILE A 86 -17.09 -2.78 10.55
N ALA A 87 -18.02 -2.56 9.63
CA ALA A 87 -18.51 -3.64 8.77
C ALA A 87 -17.48 -4.10 7.73
N ARG A 88 -16.56 -3.20 7.33
CA ARG A 88 -15.54 -3.46 6.29
C ARG A 88 -14.31 -2.59 6.53
N SER A 89 -13.13 -3.07 6.17
CA SER A 89 -11.84 -2.34 6.31
C SER A 89 -11.81 -0.99 5.58
N GLY A 90 -12.51 -0.84 4.45
CA GLY A 90 -12.52 0.38 3.64
C GLY A 90 -13.52 1.46 4.07
N VAL A 91 -14.27 1.27 5.17
CA VAL A 91 -15.21 2.28 5.64
C VAL A 91 -14.46 3.37 6.41
N ILE A 92 -14.35 4.54 5.80
CA ILE A 92 -13.86 5.74 6.48
C ILE A 92 -14.97 6.23 7.39
N VAL A 93 -14.80 6.06 8.70
CA VAL A 93 -15.65 6.72 9.67
C VAL A 93 -15.08 8.11 9.86
N ASP A 94 -15.65 9.09 9.14
CA ASP A 94 -15.27 10.49 9.28
C ASP A 94 -15.86 11.03 10.60
N MET A 95 -15.04 10.95 11.65
CA MET A 95 -15.42 11.44 12.97
C MET A 95 -15.17 12.95 13.13
N GLU A 96 -14.38 13.57 12.25
CA GLU A 96 -14.04 14.99 12.37
C GLU A 96 -15.19 15.91 11.96
N THR A 97 -16.04 15.49 11.02
CA THR A 97 -17.14 16.32 10.50
C THR A 97 -18.38 16.38 11.40
N SER A 98 -18.58 15.40 12.28
CA SER A 98 -19.70 15.38 13.24
C SER A 98 -19.42 16.11 14.57
N ALA A 99 -18.50 17.03 14.57
CA ALA A 99 -17.69 17.56 15.66
C ALA A 99 -18.35 18.60 16.57
N GLU A 100 -19.67 18.69 16.73
CA GLU A 100 -20.23 19.62 17.72
C GLU A 100 -20.40 19.02 19.10
N THR A 101 -20.58 17.71 19.22
CA THR A 101 -20.69 17.01 20.50
C THR A 101 -19.82 15.76 20.50
N CYS A 102 -18.94 15.63 21.49
CA CYS A 102 -18.29 14.36 21.77
C CYS A 102 -19.34 13.30 22.10
N ILE A 103 -19.10 12.11 21.60
CA ILE A 103 -20.00 10.96 21.65
C ILE A 103 -20.45 10.67 23.09
N SER A 104 -21.60 11.20 23.50
CA SER A 104 -22.30 10.74 24.68
C SER A 104 -23.57 9.96 24.33
N ASP A 105 -24.15 10.17 23.15
CA ASP A 105 -25.49 9.68 22.82
C ASP A 105 -25.59 8.93 21.47
N GLY A 106 -24.70 7.97 21.26
CA GLY A 106 -24.76 7.05 20.09
C GLY A 106 -24.35 7.70 18.78
N ILE A 107 -23.32 7.12 18.15
CA ILE A 107 -22.91 7.53 16.80
C ILE A 107 -23.91 7.00 15.79
N TYR A 108 -24.63 7.90 15.15
CA TYR A 108 -25.39 7.60 13.94
C TYR A 108 -24.52 7.93 12.73
N MET A 109 -24.23 6.94 11.87
CA MET A 109 -23.64 7.23 10.57
C MET A 109 -24.61 8.10 9.76
N SER A 110 -24.12 9.21 9.25
CA SER A 110 -24.87 10.07 8.32
C SER A 110 -25.28 9.24 7.09
N GLY A 111 -26.59 8.93 7.01
CA GLY A 111 -27.20 8.24 5.87
C GLY A 111 -27.59 6.77 6.05
N HIS A 112 -27.18 6.10 7.14
CA HIS A 112 -27.67 4.75 7.47
C HIS A 112 -28.08 4.69 8.94
N HIS A 113 -29.30 4.20 9.20
CA HIS A 113 -29.88 4.02 10.56
C HIS A 113 -29.28 2.80 11.32
N GLU A 114 -28.07 2.34 11.00
CA GLU A 114 -27.41 1.27 11.74
C GLU A 114 -26.63 1.84 12.92
N VAL A 115 -27.00 1.42 14.11
CA VAL A 115 -26.28 1.72 15.35
C VAL A 115 -24.94 0.99 15.28
N LEU A 116 -23.85 1.76 15.24
CA LEU A 116 -22.50 1.22 15.29
C LEU A 116 -22.27 0.47 16.61
N SER A 117 -21.72 -0.72 16.52
CA SER A 117 -21.32 -1.48 17.71
C SER A 117 -19.99 -0.97 18.22
N MET A 118 -19.97 -0.38 19.43
CA MET A 118 -18.79 0.22 20.02
C MET A 118 -18.67 -0.09 21.51
N VAL A 119 -17.42 -0.07 21.99
CA VAL A 119 -17.09 -0.11 23.42
C VAL A 119 -16.31 1.15 23.75
N THR A 120 -16.76 1.88 24.76
CA THR A 120 -16.09 3.09 25.26
C THR A 120 -15.50 2.83 26.63
N PHE A 121 -14.26 3.27 26.82
CA PHE A 121 -13.47 3.15 28.05
C PHE A 121 -13.25 4.57 28.59
N ARG A 122 -14.17 5.05 29.40
CA ARG A 122 -14.15 6.41 29.94
C ARG A 122 -13.29 6.51 31.19
N PHE A 123 -12.36 7.45 31.24
CA PHE A 123 -11.52 7.70 32.41
C PHE A 123 -12.26 8.53 33.45
N ASP A 124 -12.33 8.02 34.68
CA ASP A 124 -12.72 8.75 35.87
C ASP A 124 -11.48 8.99 36.75
N PHE A 125 -11.01 10.23 36.77
CA PHE A 125 -9.84 10.63 37.55
C PHE A 125 -10.15 10.86 39.03
N GLN A 126 -11.40 10.92 39.42
CA GLN A 126 -11.80 11.07 40.82
C GLN A 126 -11.79 9.73 41.55
N GLU A 127 -12.34 8.73 40.89
CA GLU A 127 -12.38 7.37 41.41
C GLU A 127 -11.14 6.52 41.05
N ASN A 128 -10.26 7.05 40.17
CA ASN A 128 -9.14 6.33 39.55
C ASN A 128 -9.59 5.02 38.87
N MET A 129 -10.69 5.14 38.14
CA MET A 129 -11.29 4.01 37.44
C MET A 129 -11.56 4.34 35.96
N ILE A 130 -11.71 3.29 35.15
CA ILE A 130 -12.14 3.36 33.77
C ILE A 130 -13.52 2.70 33.70
N HIS A 131 -14.54 3.46 33.35
CA HIS A 131 -15.88 2.94 33.10
C HIS A 131 -16.00 2.39 31.70
N VAL A 132 -16.50 1.17 31.58
CA VAL A 132 -16.66 0.46 30.31
C VAL A 132 -18.12 0.44 29.91
N GLU A 133 -18.48 1.13 28.85
CA GLU A 133 -19.82 1.19 28.28
C GLU A 133 -19.83 0.46 26.93
N ARG A 134 -20.83 -0.40 26.71
CA ARG A 134 -21.01 -1.17 25.48
C ARG A 134 -22.28 -0.74 24.77
N SER A 135 -22.17 -0.33 23.52
CA SER A 135 -23.29 0.04 22.65
C SER A 135 -23.34 -0.87 21.43
N GLY A 136 -24.52 -1.39 21.11
CA GLY A 136 -24.71 -2.30 19.97
C GLY A 136 -24.68 -3.79 20.32
N LYS A 137 -25.32 -4.59 19.49
CA LYS A 137 -25.50 -6.03 19.74
C LYS A 137 -24.22 -6.85 19.59
N ALA A 138 -23.35 -6.45 18.65
CA ALA A 138 -22.18 -7.24 18.26
C ALA A 138 -21.00 -7.16 19.25
N VAL A 139 -21.02 -6.21 20.19
CA VAL A 139 -19.97 -6.00 21.20
C VAL A 139 -20.46 -6.23 22.65
N LYS A 140 -21.73 -6.65 22.79
CA LYS A 140 -22.36 -6.79 24.11
C LYS A 140 -21.66 -7.82 25.01
N ASN A 141 -21.18 -8.89 24.41
CA ASN A 141 -20.58 -10.02 25.12
C ASN A 141 -19.04 -10.02 25.07
N LEU A 142 -18.41 -8.96 24.55
CA LEU A 142 -16.97 -8.84 24.54
C LEU A 142 -16.40 -8.96 25.95
N ILE A 143 -15.47 -9.92 26.15
CA ILE A 143 -14.80 -10.14 27.42
C ILE A 143 -13.62 -9.17 27.53
N ILE A 144 -13.67 -8.36 28.60
CA ILE A 144 -12.60 -7.42 28.92
C ILE A 144 -11.97 -7.90 30.23
N SER A 145 -10.63 -8.04 30.25
CA SER A 145 -9.92 -8.50 31.43
C SER A 145 -8.77 -7.56 31.79
N ASN A 146 -8.42 -7.52 33.08
CA ASN A 146 -7.34 -6.69 33.62
C ASN A 146 -6.19 -7.56 34.17
N ARG A 147 -6.09 -8.81 33.80
CA ARG A 147 -5.02 -9.67 34.33
C ARG A 147 -3.71 -9.39 33.60
N TYR A 148 -2.76 -8.82 34.35
CA TYR A 148 -1.34 -8.92 34.07
C TYR A 148 -0.98 -10.41 34.19
N GLY A 149 -1.12 -11.17 33.10
CA GLY A 149 -0.97 -12.62 33.11
C GLY A 149 0.50 -12.99 33.20
N SER A 150 0.89 -13.62 34.26
CA SER A 150 2.02 -14.53 34.31
C SER A 150 1.91 -15.54 33.17
N GLY A 151 2.69 -15.34 32.11
CA GLY A 151 3.24 -16.27 31.11
C GLY A 151 2.51 -17.50 30.62
N LYS A 152 1.21 -17.65 30.79
CA LYS A 152 0.37 -18.66 30.13
C LYS A 152 -1.03 -18.08 29.97
N SER A 153 -1.43 -17.90 28.74
CA SER A 153 -2.79 -17.59 28.33
C SER A 153 -3.71 -18.78 28.69
N GLU A 154 -4.11 -18.89 29.93
CA GLU A 154 -5.24 -19.75 30.29
C GLU A 154 -6.51 -18.90 30.13
N VAL A 155 -7.12 -19.04 28.96
CA VAL A 155 -8.53 -18.68 28.74
C VAL A 155 -9.33 -19.39 29.83
N PRO A 156 -10.12 -18.71 30.65
CA PRO A 156 -10.95 -19.36 31.67
C PRO A 156 -11.95 -20.29 30.99
N LYS A 157 -11.65 -21.58 31.06
CA LYS A 157 -12.47 -22.67 30.49
C LYS A 157 -13.66 -23.00 31.37
N ASN A 158 -14.49 -22.33 31.84
CA ASN A 158 -15.75 -22.58 32.55
C ASN A 158 -16.09 -21.44 33.50
N THR A 159 -16.92 -20.52 33.06
CA THR A 159 -17.83 -19.84 34.00
C THR A 159 -19.09 -19.41 33.26
N GLU A 160 -20.18 -20.05 33.55
CA GLU A 160 -21.52 -19.79 32.97
C GLU A 160 -22.15 -18.47 33.45
N THR A 161 -21.48 -17.66 34.24
CA THR A 161 -21.92 -16.31 34.67
C THR A 161 -20.71 -15.47 35.07
N GLU A 162 -19.88 -15.01 34.11
CA GLU A 162 -18.95 -13.92 34.40
C GLU A 162 -19.72 -12.59 34.40
N ASP A 163 -19.68 -11.89 35.53
CA ASP A 163 -20.10 -10.50 35.64
C ASP A 163 -19.36 -9.67 34.58
N VAL A 164 -20.10 -9.10 33.65
CA VAL A 164 -19.58 -8.24 32.60
C VAL A 164 -18.80 -7.10 33.25
N ILE A 165 -17.46 -7.10 33.14
CA ILE A 165 -16.62 -6.05 33.75
C ILE A 165 -17.08 -4.69 33.22
N THR A 166 -17.54 -3.83 34.13
CA THR A 166 -17.99 -2.47 33.86
C THR A 166 -16.98 -1.42 34.28
N THR A 167 -15.97 -1.81 35.08
CA THR A 167 -14.93 -0.91 35.61
C THR A 167 -13.56 -1.56 35.60
N LEU A 168 -12.54 -0.79 35.24
CA LEU A 168 -11.13 -1.18 35.24
C LEU A 168 -10.31 -0.19 36.07
N PRO A 169 -9.21 -0.59 36.71
CA PRO A 169 -8.38 0.33 37.49
C PRO A 169 -7.57 1.26 36.58
N LEU A 170 -7.54 2.55 36.92
CA LEU A 170 -6.67 3.57 36.38
C LEU A 170 -5.60 3.88 37.41
N GLN A 171 -4.33 3.60 37.11
CA GLN A 171 -3.23 3.83 38.04
C GLN A 171 -2.72 5.27 37.92
N ASN A 172 -2.58 5.97 39.04
CA ASN A 172 -2.02 7.31 39.07
C ASN A 172 -0.62 7.27 39.72
N ASN A 173 0.41 7.57 38.94
CA ASN A 173 1.81 7.64 39.36
C ASN A 173 2.35 9.07 39.21
N ASN A 174 2.27 9.86 40.29
CA ASN A 174 2.81 11.23 40.33
C ASN A 174 2.32 12.16 39.20
N GLY A 175 1.03 12.10 38.87
CA GLY A 175 0.41 12.93 37.81
C GLY A 175 0.41 12.33 36.43
N PHE A 176 0.99 11.14 36.25
CA PHE A 176 0.85 10.34 35.05
C PHE A 176 -0.12 9.20 35.29
N TYR A 177 -1.02 8.99 34.35
CA TYR A 177 -1.97 7.89 34.43
C TYR A 177 -1.50 6.73 33.54
N SER A 178 -1.71 5.50 34.02
CA SER A 178 -1.45 4.26 33.30
C SER A 178 -2.60 3.28 33.45
N ALA A 179 -2.83 2.48 32.38
CA ALA A 179 -3.89 1.50 32.36
C ALA A 179 -3.50 0.30 31.49
N TYR A 180 -3.94 -0.88 31.88
CA TYR A 180 -3.74 -2.10 31.14
C TYR A 180 -5.05 -2.89 31.05
N PHE A 181 -5.43 -3.28 29.85
CA PHE A 181 -6.59 -4.15 29.64
C PHE A 181 -6.45 -4.99 28.37
N LEU A 182 -7.17 -6.09 28.35
CA LEU A 182 -7.27 -7.04 27.25
C LEU A 182 -8.72 -7.11 26.79
N VAL A 183 -8.92 -7.14 25.47
CA VAL A 183 -10.22 -7.36 24.85
C VAL A 183 -10.16 -8.69 24.10
N HIS A 184 -11.05 -9.64 24.45
CA HIS A 184 -11.11 -10.96 23.84
C HIS A 184 -12.38 -11.13 23.01
N MET A 185 -12.23 -11.62 21.77
CA MET A 185 -13.32 -11.96 20.85
C MET A 185 -13.66 -13.45 20.97
N MET A 186 -14.66 -13.80 21.80
CA MET A 186 -14.94 -15.20 22.14
C MET A 186 -15.92 -15.88 21.16
N SER A 187 -16.74 -15.13 20.44
CA SER A 187 -17.80 -15.67 19.59
C SER A 187 -17.64 -15.26 18.14
N ASP A 188 -18.20 -16.08 17.22
CA ASP A 188 -18.24 -15.78 15.79
C ASP A 188 -19.02 -14.47 15.49
N ALA A 189 -19.96 -14.05 16.36
CA ALA A 189 -20.68 -12.79 16.21
C ALA A 189 -19.80 -11.55 16.50
N GLU A 190 -18.70 -11.73 17.24
CA GLU A 190 -17.74 -10.69 17.60
C GLU A 190 -16.63 -10.55 16.56
N GLU A 191 -16.47 -11.53 15.67
CA GLU A 191 -15.52 -11.41 14.56
C GLU A 191 -15.81 -10.18 13.71
N GLY A 192 -14.76 -9.51 13.27
CA GLY A 192 -14.89 -8.32 12.45
C GLY A 192 -13.64 -7.44 12.51
N VAL A 193 -13.72 -6.33 11.81
CA VAL A 193 -12.70 -5.29 11.86
C VAL A 193 -13.03 -4.33 12.99
N TYR A 194 -12.06 -4.07 13.82
CA TYR A 194 -12.17 -3.13 14.92
C TYR A 194 -11.16 -2.01 14.76
N LYS A 195 -11.59 -0.79 15.11
CA LYS A 195 -10.78 0.40 15.10
C LYS A 195 -10.71 0.97 16.52
N LEU A 196 -9.48 1.18 17.02
CA LEU A 196 -9.23 1.75 18.33
C LEU A 196 -8.88 3.22 18.19
N TYR A 197 -9.60 4.06 18.91
CA TYR A 197 -9.35 5.49 19.00
C TYR A 197 -9.05 5.89 20.45
N PHE A 198 -8.19 6.87 20.62
CA PHE A 198 -8.12 7.63 21.86
C PHE A 198 -9.00 8.89 21.72
N LEU A 199 -9.78 9.14 22.76
CA LEU A 199 -10.74 10.26 22.83
C LEU A 199 -10.16 11.39 23.68
N ASN A 200 -10.04 12.58 23.11
CA ASN A 200 -9.68 13.82 23.78
C ASN A 200 -10.81 14.82 23.57
N CYS A 201 -11.94 14.55 24.21
CA CYS A 201 -13.15 15.30 24.01
C CYS A 201 -13.31 16.42 25.02
N HIS A 202 -13.52 17.64 24.53
CA HIS A 202 -13.72 18.83 25.32
C HIS A 202 -15.23 19.08 25.54
N GLY A 203 -15.59 19.73 26.63
CA GLY A 203 -16.97 20.17 26.85
C GLY A 203 -17.50 21.12 25.78
N PRO A 204 -18.79 21.55 25.85
CA PRO A 204 -19.44 22.37 24.82
C PRO A 204 -18.62 23.61 24.44
N LYS A 205 -18.69 23.99 23.14
CA LYS A 205 -17.97 25.15 22.58
C LYS A 205 -18.07 26.40 23.46
N GLY A 206 -16.95 26.97 23.83
CA GLY A 206 -16.84 28.28 24.52
C GLY A 206 -16.53 28.24 26.00
N THR A 207 -16.36 27.07 26.62
CA THR A 207 -16.15 26.97 28.08
C THR A 207 -14.77 26.41 28.48
N VAL A 208 -14.00 25.80 27.56
CA VAL A 208 -12.71 25.17 27.89
C VAL A 208 -11.71 25.39 26.74
N GLU A 209 -10.50 25.82 27.08
CA GLU A 209 -9.36 25.85 26.16
C GLU A 209 -9.02 24.44 25.69
N SER A 210 -8.56 24.29 24.43
CA SER A 210 -8.09 23.02 23.89
C SER A 210 -7.02 22.44 24.80
N SER A 211 -7.22 21.22 25.29
CA SER A 211 -6.23 20.54 26.13
C SER A 211 -5.31 19.71 25.24
N SER A 212 -4.04 20.00 25.29
CA SER A 212 -3.00 19.18 24.65
C SER A 212 -2.66 18.01 25.57
N ILE A 213 -2.52 16.83 24.96
CA ILE A 213 -2.25 15.59 25.69
C ILE A 213 -0.93 14.97 25.26
N ASP A 214 -0.29 14.29 26.22
CA ASP A 214 0.80 13.37 25.97
C ASP A 214 0.33 11.96 26.28
N LEU A 215 0.46 11.05 25.30
CA LEU A 215 0.00 9.68 25.40
C LEU A 215 1.09 8.73 24.90
N THR A 216 1.40 7.69 25.70
CA THR A 216 2.24 6.56 25.26
C THR A 216 1.48 5.28 25.49
N VAL A 217 1.17 4.57 24.40
CA VAL A 217 0.41 3.31 24.43
C VAL A 217 1.19 2.25 23.66
N ASN A 218 1.31 1.07 24.25
CA ASN A 218 1.78 -0.12 23.56
C ASN A 218 0.58 -1.00 23.23
N LEU A 219 0.46 -1.40 21.98
CA LEU A 219 -0.62 -2.22 21.46
C LEU A 219 -0.06 -3.56 21.02
N VAL A 220 -0.80 -4.64 21.31
CA VAL A 220 -0.51 -5.98 20.78
C VAL A 220 -1.81 -6.56 20.23
N GLU A 221 -1.80 -6.83 18.94
CA GLU A 221 -2.94 -7.34 18.21
C GLU A 221 -2.63 -8.73 17.67
N HIS A 222 -3.43 -9.71 18.00
CA HIS A 222 -3.21 -11.05 17.48
C HIS A 222 -4.48 -11.87 17.34
N ASN A 223 -4.49 -12.70 16.32
CA ASN A 223 -5.40 -13.82 16.14
C ASN A 223 -4.75 -15.10 16.67
N VAL A 224 -5.49 -16.20 16.77
CA VAL A 224 -4.95 -17.46 17.28
C VAL A 224 -3.75 -17.92 16.46
N GLY A 225 -2.58 -17.90 17.12
CA GLY A 225 -1.32 -18.32 16.52
C GLY A 225 -0.78 -17.44 15.38
N ASN A 226 -1.35 -16.24 15.17
CA ASN A 226 -0.93 -15.34 14.10
C ASN A 226 -1.16 -13.87 14.48
N PHE A 227 -0.17 -13.02 14.19
CA PHE A 227 -0.26 -11.57 14.41
C PHE A 227 -0.86 -10.81 13.23
N LEU A 228 -1.22 -11.48 12.13
CA LEU A 228 -1.85 -10.83 10.98
C LEU A 228 -3.35 -10.64 11.20
N SER A 229 -3.87 -9.54 10.63
CA SER A 229 -5.31 -9.34 10.49
C SER A 229 -5.96 -10.49 9.73
N ALA A 230 -7.21 -10.79 10.03
CA ALA A 230 -7.94 -11.92 9.45
C ALA A 230 -7.91 -11.95 7.91
N GLY A 231 -7.96 -10.79 7.27
CA GLY A 231 -7.87 -10.65 5.81
C GLY A 231 -6.46 -10.84 5.26
N GLU A 232 -5.42 -10.72 6.09
CA GLU A 232 -4.01 -10.80 5.71
C GLU A 232 -3.42 -12.20 5.89
N ILE A 233 -4.04 -13.07 6.69
CA ILE A 233 -3.51 -14.41 7.01
C ILE A 233 -3.13 -15.24 5.77
N PRO A 234 -3.87 -15.23 4.63
CA PRO A 234 -3.48 -15.99 3.45
C PRO A 234 -2.38 -15.33 2.59
N ILE A 235 -2.05 -14.06 2.83
CA ILE A 235 -1.16 -13.27 1.96
C ILE A 235 0.26 -13.88 1.86
N PRO A 236 0.93 -14.33 2.93
CA PRO A 236 2.26 -14.94 2.80
C PRO A 236 2.28 -16.11 1.83
N LEU A 237 1.28 -17.02 1.94
CA LEU A 237 1.17 -18.18 1.06
C LEU A 237 0.94 -17.75 -0.40
N LEU A 238 0.06 -16.76 -0.61
CA LEU A 238 -0.23 -16.20 -1.93
C LEU A 238 1.06 -15.71 -2.61
N TYR A 239 1.86 -14.90 -1.92
CA TYR A 239 3.10 -14.35 -2.49
C TYR A 239 4.20 -15.39 -2.65
N PHE A 240 4.28 -16.44 -1.81
CA PHE A 240 5.17 -17.58 -2.05
C PHE A 240 4.79 -18.35 -3.32
N VAL A 241 3.49 -18.58 -3.56
CA VAL A 241 3.01 -19.20 -4.80
C VAL A 241 3.29 -18.31 -6.00
N SER A 242 3.03 -17.01 -5.90
CA SER A 242 3.33 -16.04 -6.95
C SER A 242 4.82 -16.00 -7.29
N THR A 243 5.70 -16.07 -6.28
CA THR A 243 7.15 -16.18 -6.46
C THR A 243 7.52 -17.38 -7.32
N ALA A 244 6.96 -18.55 -7.01
CA ALA A 244 7.22 -19.79 -7.77
C ALA A 244 6.73 -19.67 -9.23
N VAL A 245 5.56 -19.05 -9.44
CA VAL A 245 5.00 -18.83 -10.79
C VAL A 245 5.89 -17.90 -11.61
N TYR A 246 6.32 -16.76 -11.04
CA TYR A 246 7.19 -15.81 -11.74
C TYR A 246 8.59 -16.36 -11.96
N LEU A 247 9.13 -17.12 -11.03
CA LEU A 247 10.43 -17.79 -11.22
C LEU A 247 10.36 -18.82 -12.36
N ALA A 248 9.32 -19.63 -12.41
CA ALA A 248 9.09 -20.56 -13.50
C ALA A 248 8.95 -19.82 -14.85
N ALA A 249 8.19 -18.72 -14.89
CA ALA A 249 8.06 -17.87 -16.07
C ALA A 249 9.42 -17.28 -16.52
N ALA A 250 10.23 -16.80 -15.58
CA ALA A 250 11.58 -16.29 -15.87
C ALA A 250 12.51 -17.37 -16.45
N LEU A 251 12.50 -18.58 -15.88
CA LEU A 251 13.28 -19.70 -16.36
C LEU A 251 12.83 -20.15 -17.76
N LEU A 252 11.52 -20.23 -17.99
CA LEU A 252 10.98 -20.55 -19.32
C LEU A 252 11.36 -19.48 -20.35
N TRP A 253 11.30 -18.20 -19.97
CA TRP A 253 11.70 -17.10 -20.85
C TRP A 253 13.21 -17.13 -21.14
N ALA A 254 14.04 -17.38 -20.14
CA ALA A 254 15.48 -17.56 -20.31
C ALA A 254 15.80 -18.73 -21.27
N ALA A 255 15.10 -19.84 -21.15
CA ALA A 255 15.24 -21.00 -22.05
C ALA A 255 14.85 -20.63 -23.50
N VAL A 256 13.77 -19.85 -23.69
CA VAL A 256 13.39 -19.33 -25.02
C VAL A 256 14.48 -18.43 -25.59
N LEU A 257 15.03 -17.51 -24.80
CA LEU A 257 16.12 -16.62 -25.24
C LEU A 257 17.37 -17.42 -25.61
N HIS A 258 17.72 -18.45 -24.85
CA HIS A 258 18.86 -19.31 -25.15
C HIS A 258 18.66 -20.10 -26.46
N ARG A 259 17.43 -20.59 -26.70
CA ARG A 259 17.08 -21.35 -27.91
C ARG A 259 17.14 -20.48 -29.18
N TYR A 260 16.69 -19.24 -29.10
CA TYR A 260 16.64 -18.30 -30.23
C TYR A 260 17.76 -17.25 -30.19
N LYS A 261 18.93 -17.63 -29.71
CA LYS A 261 20.07 -16.75 -29.41
C LYS A 261 20.42 -15.74 -30.51
N ASN A 262 20.24 -16.11 -31.79
CA ASN A 262 20.58 -15.25 -32.92
C ASN A 262 19.57 -14.14 -33.20
N ASP A 263 18.31 -14.30 -32.72
CA ASP A 263 17.20 -13.37 -32.98
C ASP A 263 16.86 -12.53 -31.73
N VAL A 264 17.68 -12.64 -30.67
CA VAL A 264 17.43 -11.94 -29.40
C VAL A 264 17.89 -10.49 -29.48
N MET A 265 17.01 -9.58 -29.15
CA MET A 265 17.27 -8.14 -29.00
C MET A 265 17.41 -7.74 -27.53
N LYS A 266 18.03 -6.58 -27.26
CA LYS A 266 18.25 -6.06 -25.90
C LYS A 266 16.95 -5.94 -25.08
N ILE A 267 15.83 -5.65 -25.72
CA ILE A 267 14.53 -5.54 -25.07
C ILE A 267 14.06 -6.85 -24.42
N HIS A 268 14.39 -8.00 -25.01
CA HIS A 268 14.03 -9.29 -24.43
C HIS A 268 14.74 -9.55 -23.10
N TYR A 269 15.97 -9.05 -22.92
CA TYR A 269 16.67 -9.11 -21.63
C TYR A 269 16.05 -8.17 -20.60
N VAL A 270 15.55 -6.99 -21.02
CA VAL A 270 14.80 -6.09 -20.12
C VAL A 270 13.50 -6.75 -19.66
N MET A 271 12.78 -7.43 -20.58
CA MET A 271 11.57 -8.21 -20.23
C MET A 271 11.90 -9.33 -19.22
N LEU A 272 13.03 -10.06 -19.41
CA LEU A 272 13.50 -11.05 -18.44
C LEU A 272 13.75 -10.41 -17.06
N SER A 273 14.45 -9.28 -17.04
CA SER A 273 14.77 -8.58 -15.79
C SER A 273 13.53 -8.18 -15.01
N VAL A 274 12.48 -7.70 -15.70
CA VAL A 274 11.19 -7.36 -15.03
C VAL A 274 10.62 -8.56 -14.31
N VAL A 275 10.53 -9.72 -14.98
CA VAL A 275 9.95 -10.94 -14.38
C VAL A 275 10.79 -11.43 -13.21
N VAL A 276 12.13 -11.36 -13.31
CA VAL A 276 13.05 -11.73 -12.22
C VAL A 276 12.84 -10.81 -11.01
N PHE A 277 12.81 -9.48 -11.22
CA PHE A 277 12.60 -8.55 -10.11
C PHE A 277 11.19 -8.66 -9.51
N THR A 278 10.18 -8.99 -10.31
CA THR A 278 8.83 -9.30 -9.78
C THR A 278 8.87 -10.54 -8.89
N SER A 279 9.57 -11.60 -9.30
CA SER A 279 9.74 -12.79 -8.46
C SER A 279 10.46 -12.47 -7.15
N LEU A 280 11.52 -11.66 -7.19
CA LEU A 280 12.25 -11.23 -5.98
C LEU A 280 11.40 -10.35 -5.06
N ALA A 281 10.64 -9.40 -5.61
CA ALA A 281 9.73 -8.57 -4.84
C ALA A 281 8.66 -9.40 -4.11
N CYS A 282 8.02 -10.33 -4.83
CA CYS A 282 7.06 -11.27 -4.23
C CYS A 282 7.70 -12.13 -3.13
N PHE A 283 8.94 -12.60 -3.34
CA PHE A 283 9.65 -13.41 -2.35
C PHE A 283 9.93 -12.63 -1.07
N PHE A 284 10.53 -11.45 -1.19
CA PHE A 284 10.86 -10.64 -0.01
C PHE A 284 9.60 -10.16 0.73
N HIS A 285 8.55 -9.83 -0.01
CA HIS A 285 7.25 -9.48 0.58
C HIS A 285 6.63 -10.66 1.35
N ALA A 286 6.64 -11.86 0.75
CA ALA A 286 6.15 -13.07 1.41
C ALA A 286 6.89 -13.36 2.71
N VAL A 287 8.23 -13.25 2.68
CA VAL A 287 9.08 -13.47 3.87
C VAL A 287 8.80 -12.41 4.93
N ASN A 288 8.73 -11.14 4.56
CA ASN A 288 8.45 -10.05 5.48
C ASN A 288 7.10 -10.25 6.20
N ILE A 289 6.01 -10.47 5.46
CA ILE A 289 4.69 -10.69 6.06
C ILE A 289 4.65 -11.99 6.89
N TYR A 290 5.37 -13.04 6.48
CA TYR A 290 5.46 -14.28 7.23
C TYR A 290 6.09 -14.06 8.62
N TYR A 291 7.18 -13.29 8.71
CA TYR A 291 7.80 -12.95 9.99
C TYR A 291 6.90 -12.08 10.86
N ILE A 292 6.23 -11.07 10.29
CA ILE A 292 5.23 -10.27 11.01
C ILE A 292 4.13 -11.18 11.57
N GLY A 293 3.61 -12.11 10.76
CA GLY A 293 2.56 -13.04 11.19
C GLY A 293 2.97 -13.97 12.31
N LYS A 294 4.25 -14.36 12.38
CA LYS A 294 4.76 -15.31 13.36
C LYS A 294 5.23 -14.65 14.66
N GLU A 295 5.91 -13.53 14.57
CA GLU A 295 6.62 -12.89 15.69
C GLU A 295 5.96 -11.57 16.13
N GLY A 296 5.05 -11.02 15.32
CA GLY A 296 4.41 -9.72 15.56
C GLY A 296 5.35 -8.53 15.35
N LEU A 297 6.62 -8.77 15.10
CA LEU A 297 7.67 -7.77 14.92
C LEU A 297 8.08 -7.71 13.45
N HIS A 298 8.44 -6.52 13.02
CA HIS A 298 8.94 -6.27 11.68
C HIS A 298 10.47 -6.48 11.65
N GLU A 299 10.92 -7.34 10.76
CA GLU A 299 12.34 -7.55 10.53
C GLU A 299 12.81 -6.58 9.43
N GLU A 300 13.52 -5.52 9.81
CA GLU A 300 13.96 -4.41 8.94
C GLU A 300 14.67 -4.89 7.67
N VAL A 301 15.47 -5.97 7.77
CA VAL A 301 16.25 -6.48 6.64
C VAL A 301 15.34 -6.92 5.48
N TRP A 302 14.27 -7.66 5.78
CA TRP A 302 13.35 -8.17 4.75
C TRP A 302 12.50 -7.08 4.14
N ALA A 303 12.11 -6.10 4.93
CA ALA A 303 11.40 -4.94 4.44
C ALA A 303 12.24 -4.09 3.49
N VAL A 304 13.47 -3.76 3.86
CA VAL A 304 14.38 -2.99 3.01
C VAL A 304 14.64 -3.72 1.68
N LEU A 305 14.87 -5.05 1.73
CA LEU A 305 15.04 -5.84 0.50
C LEU A 305 13.79 -5.82 -0.38
N TYR A 306 12.60 -5.89 0.23
CA TYR A 306 11.33 -5.76 -0.49
C TYR A 306 11.20 -4.38 -1.14
N TYR A 307 11.46 -3.28 -0.43
CA TYR A 307 11.35 -1.92 -0.97
C TYR A 307 12.34 -1.67 -2.11
N ILE A 308 13.57 -2.18 -2.01
CA ILE A 308 14.53 -2.14 -3.10
C ILE A 308 14.02 -2.93 -4.30
N ALA A 309 13.49 -4.12 -4.09
CA ALA A 309 13.00 -4.98 -5.17
C ALA A 309 11.79 -4.37 -5.89
N ILE A 310 10.82 -3.80 -5.17
CA ILE A 310 9.63 -3.17 -5.76
C ILE A 310 9.99 -1.90 -6.54
N LEU A 311 10.97 -1.12 -6.08
CA LEU A 311 11.47 0.05 -6.79
C LEU A 311 12.05 -0.32 -8.15
N PHE A 312 12.91 -1.36 -8.20
CA PHE A 312 13.48 -1.86 -9.46
C PHE A 312 12.40 -2.51 -10.34
N GLN A 313 11.52 -3.31 -9.77
CA GLN A 313 10.40 -3.94 -10.50
C GLN A 313 9.53 -2.89 -11.18
N GLY A 314 9.05 -1.89 -10.46
CA GLY A 314 8.19 -0.83 -10.99
C GLY A 314 8.89 -0.05 -12.10
N THR A 315 10.10 0.43 -11.85
CA THR A 315 10.89 1.19 -12.83
C THR A 315 11.14 0.39 -14.12
N LEU A 316 11.59 -0.87 -14.01
CA LEU A 316 11.85 -1.73 -15.15
C LEU A 316 10.56 -2.08 -15.92
N PHE A 317 9.44 -2.25 -15.21
CA PHE A 317 8.14 -2.51 -15.83
C PHE A 317 7.70 -1.34 -16.71
N PHE A 318 7.79 -0.11 -16.20
CA PHE A 318 7.45 1.09 -16.99
C PHE A 318 8.41 1.31 -18.16
N ILE A 319 9.71 1.11 -17.96
CA ILE A 319 10.70 1.16 -19.05
C ILE A 319 10.32 0.14 -20.14
N THR A 320 9.95 -1.08 -19.77
CA THR A 320 9.56 -2.13 -20.72
C THR A 320 8.33 -1.72 -21.52
N ILE A 321 7.27 -1.21 -20.86
CA ILE A 321 6.06 -0.75 -21.54
C ILE A 321 6.38 0.39 -22.51
N LEU A 322 7.19 1.36 -22.10
CA LEU A 322 7.57 2.49 -22.94
C LEU A 322 8.41 2.05 -24.16
N LEU A 323 9.39 1.14 -23.96
CA LEU A 323 10.22 0.61 -25.05
C LEU A 323 9.38 -0.17 -26.05
N LEU A 324 8.50 -1.04 -25.58
CA LEU A 324 7.57 -1.80 -26.42
C LEU A 324 6.59 -0.87 -27.15
N GLY A 325 6.03 0.09 -26.47
CA GLY A 325 5.10 1.08 -27.03
C GLY A 325 5.76 2.00 -28.07
N ALA A 326 7.01 2.38 -27.86
CA ALA A 326 7.80 3.13 -28.83
C ALA A 326 8.24 2.26 -30.04
N GLY A 327 8.14 0.93 -29.93
CA GLY A 327 8.62 -0.03 -30.94
C GLY A 327 10.13 -0.09 -31.05
N ILE A 328 10.83 0.28 -29.98
CA ILE A 328 12.29 0.25 -29.93
C ILE A 328 12.76 -1.19 -29.86
N GLY A 329 13.79 -1.51 -30.65
CA GLY A 329 14.30 -2.88 -30.81
C GLY A 329 13.59 -3.67 -31.90
N PHE A 330 12.32 -3.35 -32.24
CA PHE A 330 11.56 -4.04 -33.30
C PHE A 330 11.45 -3.22 -34.59
N ILE A 331 11.26 -1.91 -34.48
CA ILE A 331 11.05 -1.02 -35.62
C ILE A 331 12.15 0.03 -35.72
N LYS A 332 12.67 0.46 -34.59
CA LYS A 332 13.68 1.52 -34.49
C LYS A 332 14.85 1.07 -33.61
N HIS A 333 16.07 1.42 -34.02
CA HIS A 333 17.28 1.17 -33.22
C HIS A 333 17.67 2.34 -32.31
N VAL A 334 17.14 3.54 -32.57
CA VAL A 334 17.49 4.77 -31.86
C VAL A 334 16.24 5.49 -31.36
N LEU A 335 16.30 5.99 -30.10
CA LEU A 335 15.25 6.79 -29.52
C LEU A 335 15.14 8.17 -30.20
N SER A 336 13.94 8.55 -30.57
CA SER A 336 13.63 9.91 -30.99
C SER A 336 13.79 10.90 -29.82
N CYS A 337 14.05 12.18 -30.11
CA CYS A 337 14.15 13.21 -29.07
C CYS A 337 12.89 13.27 -28.17
N ARG A 338 11.70 13.08 -28.74
CA ARG A 338 10.42 13.05 -28.01
C ARG A 338 10.34 11.88 -27.03
N GLU A 339 10.79 10.70 -27.47
CA GLU A 339 10.82 9.50 -26.63
C GLU A 339 11.82 9.66 -25.47
N LYS A 340 12.99 10.27 -25.72
CA LYS A 340 13.97 10.58 -24.66
C LYS A 340 13.40 11.50 -23.59
N ILE A 341 12.65 12.52 -23.99
CA ILE A 341 11.97 13.44 -23.04
C ILE A 341 10.93 12.67 -22.23
N LEU A 342 10.15 11.81 -22.89
CA LEU A 342 9.15 10.97 -22.20
C LEU A 342 9.79 10.07 -21.12
N PHE A 343 10.89 9.38 -21.45
CA PHE A 343 11.64 8.58 -20.47
C PHE A 343 12.18 9.44 -19.32
N ALA A 344 12.69 10.63 -19.63
CA ALA A 344 13.22 11.56 -18.63
C ALA A 344 12.16 12.10 -17.67
N ILE A 345 10.88 12.09 -18.05
CA ILE A 345 9.75 12.50 -17.22
C ILE A 345 9.18 11.31 -16.45
N VAL A 346 8.88 10.19 -17.15
CA VAL A 346 8.15 9.06 -16.56
C VAL A 346 8.99 8.32 -15.51
N ILE A 347 10.29 8.12 -15.75
CA ILE A 347 11.13 7.36 -14.80
C ILE A 347 11.23 8.03 -13.42
N PRO A 348 11.53 9.35 -13.31
CA PRO A 348 11.52 10.01 -12.00
C PRO A 348 10.15 9.99 -11.31
N ILE A 349 9.06 10.19 -12.06
CA ILE A 349 7.71 10.14 -11.47
C ILE A 349 7.42 8.73 -10.95
N GLN A 350 7.82 7.69 -11.67
CA GLN A 350 7.65 6.31 -11.21
C GLN A 350 8.46 5.98 -9.96
N VAL A 351 9.66 6.53 -9.84
CA VAL A 351 10.45 6.40 -8.60
C VAL A 351 9.74 7.08 -7.43
N LEU A 352 9.18 8.27 -7.66
CA LEU A 352 8.36 8.97 -6.64
C LEU A 352 7.11 8.19 -6.27
N ASP A 353 6.42 7.57 -7.23
CA ASP A 353 5.27 6.70 -7.00
C ASP A 353 5.64 5.51 -6.09
N SER A 354 6.74 4.82 -6.41
CA SER A 354 7.22 3.71 -5.57
C SER A 354 7.58 4.14 -4.16
N ILE A 355 8.18 5.32 -4.00
CA ILE A 355 8.49 5.89 -2.67
C ILE A 355 7.20 6.24 -1.92
N ALA A 356 6.24 6.88 -2.59
CA ALA A 356 4.96 7.23 -1.97
C ALA A 356 4.20 6.00 -1.49
N LEU A 357 4.18 4.91 -2.29
CA LEU A 357 3.57 3.64 -1.89
C LEU A 357 4.23 3.05 -0.64
N VAL A 358 5.56 3.07 -0.56
CA VAL A 358 6.30 2.60 0.62
C VAL A 358 5.99 3.46 1.85
N LEU A 359 5.94 4.80 1.70
CA LEU A 359 5.58 5.68 2.80
C LEU A 359 4.14 5.47 3.29
N VAL A 360 3.21 5.14 2.40
CA VAL A 360 1.84 4.75 2.78
C VAL A 360 1.84 3.43 3.54
N GLU A 361 2.61 2.43 3.09
CA GLU A 361 2.70 1.12 3.72
C GLU A 361 3.35 1.20 5.12
N GLU A 362 4.32 2.09 5.31
CA GLU A 362 5.02 2.32 6.58
C GLU A 362 4.31 3.29 7.54
N SER A 363 3.37 4.13 7.03
CA SER A 363 2.67 5.09 7.87
C SER A 363 1.56 4.42 8.66
N GLU A 364 1.55 4.67 9.98
CA GLU A 364 0.42 4.30 10.84
C GLU A 364 -0.86 5.03 10.40
N GLU A 365 -2.03 4.41 10.63
CA GLU A 365 -3.32 5.02 10.32
C GLU A 365 -3.51 6.33 11.08
N GLY A 366 -3.31 7.45 10.39
CA GLY A 366 -3.44 8.80 10.92
C GLY A 366 -3.62 9.79 9.78
N GLN A 367 -3.57 11.10 10.08
CA GLN A 367 -3.72 12.16 9.08
C GLN A 367 -2.63 12.05 7.99
N LEU A 368 -1.38 11.74 8.37
CA LEU A 368 -0.26 11.53 7.45
C LEU A 368 -0.52 10.38 6.46
N TYR A 369 -1.16 9.29 6.90
CA TYR A 369 -1.55 8.18 6.03
C TYR A 369 -2.50 8.65 4.91
N TYR A 370 -3.53 9.44 5.25
CA TYR A 370 -4.46 9.95 4.25
C TYR A 370 -3.79 10.90 3.25
N GLU A 371 -2.93 11.79 3.72
CA GLU A 371 -2.20 12.72 2.85
C GLU A 371 -1.28 11.96 1.88
N TRP A 372 -0.47 11.02 2.36
CA TRP A 372 0.41 10.20 1.51
C TRP A 372 -0.38 9.28 0.57
N SER A 373 -1.49 8.70 1.02
CA SER A 373 -2.37 7.88 0.21
C SER A 373 -2.96 8.67 -0.96
N MET A 374 -3.44 9.89 -0.72
CA MET A 374 -3.93 10.78 -1.78
C MET A 374 -2.83 11.16 -2.77
N ILE A 375 -1.63 11.47 -2.29
CA ILE A 375 -0.47 11.78 -3.13
C ILE A 375 -0.10 10.56 -3.98
N ALA A 376 -0.02 9.37 -3.40
CA ALA A 376 0.29 8.14 -4.11
C ALA A 376 -0.71 7.87 -5.24
N VAL A 377 -2.01 7.98 -4.98
CA VAL A 377 -3.07 7.81 -6.00
C VAL A 377 -2.93 8.83 -7.14
N LEU A 378 -2.68 10.10 -6.82
CA LEU A 378 -2.50 11.15 -7.84
C LEU A 378 -1.27 10.88 -8.70
N VAL A 379 -0.14 10.55 -8.10
CA VAL A 379 1.12 10.24 -8.82
C VAL A 379 0.94 9.03 -9.72
N ASP A 380 0.30 7.96 -9.23
CA ASP A 380 0.00 6.76 -10.01
C ASP A 380 -0.87 7.07 -11.24
N VAL A 381 -1.94 7.85 -11.07
CA VAL A 381 -2.80 8.28 -12.18
C VAL A 381 -2.00 9.10 -13.22
N PHE A 382 -1.14 10.02 -12.78
CA PHE A 382 -0.27 10.80 -13.66
C PHE A 382 0.72 9.91 -14.43
N CYS A 383 1.32 8.91 -13.79
CA CYS A 383 2.18 7.92 -14.44
C CYS A 383 1.46 7.21 -15.59
N TRP A 384 0.24 6.74 -15.35
CA TRP A 384 -0.53 6.03 -16.35
C TRP A 384 -0.97 6.94 -17.50
N ILE A 385 -1.40 8.16 -17.22
CA ILE A 385 -1.72 9.15 -18.27
C ILE A 385 -0.48 9.45 -19.13
N ALA A 386 0.68 9.67 -18.50
CA ALA A 386 1.93 9.94 -19.19
C ALA A 386 2.38 8.79 -20.12
N ILE A 387 1.99 7.56 -19.83
CA ILE A 387 2.27 6.39 -20.67
C ILE A 387 1.21 6.20 -21.75
N LEU A 388 -0.06 6.27 -21.38
CA LEU A 388 -1.16 5.99 -22.31
C LEU A 388 -1.29 7.07 -23.39
N CYS A 389 -1.11 8.35 -23.06
CA CYS A 389 -1.23 9.44 -24.03
C CYS A 389 -0.24 9.33 -25.22
N PRO A 390 1.07 9.16 -25.01
CA PRO A 390 2.01 8.98 -26.11
C PRO A 390 1.79 7.67 -26.89
N LEU A 391 1.34 6.61 -26.21
CA LEU A 391 1.05 5.34 -26.83
C LEU A 391 -0.12 5.47 -27.82
N VAL A 392 -1.22 6.12 -27.41
CA VAL A 392 -2.37 6.43 -28.26
C VAL A 392 -1.95 7.31 -29.43
N TRP A 393 -1.17 8.36 -29.16
CA TRP A 393 -0.70 9.28 -30.18
C TRP A 393 0.22 8.60 -31.19
N SER A 394 1.11 7.73 -30.73
CA SER A 394 1.99 6.92 -31.60
C SER A 394 1.18 6.03 -32.54
N ILE A 395 0.10 5.39 -32.08
CA ILE A 395 -0.79 4.55 -32.90
C ILE A 395 -1.52 5.41 -33.95
N ARG A 396 -1.98 6.60 -33.57
CA ARG A 396 -2.76 7.49 -34.44
C ARG A 396 -1.89 8.16 -35.51
N SER A 397 -0.64 8.47 -35.19
CA SER A 397 0.28 9.24 -36.07
C SER A 397 1.03 8.38 -37.08
N ARG A 398 1.10 7.06 -36.90
CA ARG A 398 1.90 6.19 -37.80
C ARG A 398 1.14 5.86 -39.09
N LYS A 399 1.73 6.24 -40.22
CA LYS A 399 1.33 5.81 -41.59
C LYS A 399 1.86 4.41 -41.95
N GLN A 400 1.82 3.45 -41.04
CA GLN A 400 2.49 2.16 -41.15
C GLN A 400 1.52 1.05 -41.61
N ASP A 401 2.06 -0.09 -42.07
CA ASP A 401 1.32 -1.26 -42.53
C ASP A 401 0.24 -1.75 -41.56
N SER A 402 -0.83 -2.32 -42.12
CA SER A 402 -2.03 -2.72 -41.37
C SER A 402 -1.75 -3.78 -40.28
N SER A 403 -0.73 -4.62 -40.48
CA SER A 403 -0.33 -5.69 -39.55
C SER A 403 0.34 -5.12 -38.28
N THR A 404 1.27 -4.19 -38.46
CA THR A 404 1.98 -3.51 -37.36
C THR A 404 1.02 -2.67 -36.52
N LYS A 405 0.07 -1.96 -37.16
CA LYS A 405 -0.98 -1.22 -36.44
C LYS A 405 -1.86 -2.13 -35.59
N LYS A 406 -2.16 -3.37 -36.07
CA LYS A 406 -2.95 -4.34 -35.30
C LYS A 406 -2.20 -4.77 -34.03
N LEU A 407 -0.88 -5.02 -34.12
CA LEU A 407 -0.06 -5.43 -32.96
C LEU A 407 -0.05 -4.34 -31.90
N PHE A 408 0.26 -3.09 -32.27
CA PHE A 408 0.29 -1.97 -31.31
C PHE A 408 -1.07 -1.67 -30.71
N ARG A 409 -2.15 -1.80 -31.48
CA ARG A 409 -3.51 -1.66 -30.97
C ARG A 409 -3.85 -2.75 -29.96
N GLN A 410 -3.45 -4.01 -30.22
CA GLN A 410 -3.64 -5.11 -29.27
C GLN A 410 -2.81 -4.90 -28.01
N PHE A 411 -1.56 -4.45 -28.13
CA PHE A 411 -0.70 -4.13 -26.99
C PHE A 411 -1.30 -3.01 -26.14
N TYR A 412 -1.78 -1.94 -26.77
CA TYR A 412 -2.47 -0.85 -26.08
C TYR A 412 -3.71 -1.33 -25.32
N LEU A 413 -4.57 -2.13 -25.99
CA LEU A 413 -5.75 -2.70 -25.35
C LEU A 413 -5.38 -3.55 -24.14
N MET A 414 -4.32 -4.35 -24.25
CA MET A 414 -3.81 -5.20 -23.17
C MET A 414 -3.36 -4.35 -21.97
N ILE A 415 -2.64 -3.25 -22.19
CA ILE A 415 -2.22 -2.33 -21.13
C ILE A 415 -3.43 -1.63 -20.50
N VAL A 416 -4.40 -1.15 -21.29
CA VAL A 416 -5.62 -0.52 -20.76
C VAL A 416 -6.42 -1.51 -19.90
N CYS A 417 -6.58 -2.75 -20.36
CA CYS A 417 -7.23 -3.79 -19.56
C CYS A 417 -6.47 -4.08 -18.24
N TYR A 418 -5.15 -4.14 -18.30
CA TYR A 418 -4.31 -4.31 -17.11
C TYR A 418 -4.54 -3.19 -16.10
N VAL A 419 -4.47 -1.92 -16.53
CA VAL A 419 -4.69 -0.76 -15.66
C VAL A 419 -6.09 -0.80 -15.06
N TYR A 420 -7.11 -1.06 -15.90
CA TYR A 420 -8.49 -1.16 -15.43
C TYR A 420 -8.66 -2.24 -14.35
N LEU A 421 -8.14 -3.45 -14.59
CA LEU A 421 -8.24 -4.56 -13.64
C LEU A 421 -7.47 -4.27 -12.35
N THR A 422 -6.23 -3.79 -12.45
CA THR A 422 -5.36 -3.59 -11.28
C THR A 422 -5.68 -2.33 -10.48
N ARG A 423 -6.37 -1.35 -11.05
CA ARG A 423 -6.72 -0.11 -10.34
C ARG A 423 -8.22 -0.05 -9.99
N VAL A 424 -9.09 -0.14 -10.99
CA VAL A 424 -10.52 0.02 -10.76
C VAL A 424 -11.13 -1.20 -10.10
N VAL A 425 -10.89 -2.40 -10.65
CA VAL A 425 -11.53 -3.61 -10.11
C VAL A 425 -10.95 -3.98 -8.75
N VAL A 426 -9.64 -3.84 -8.53
CA VAL A 426 -9.01 -4.06 -7.22
C VAL A 426 -9.56 -3.07 -6.19
N PHE A 427 -9.71 -1.79 -6.53
CA PHE A 427 -10.32 -0.79 -5.64
C PHE A 427 -11.76 -1.16 -5.28
N LEU A 428 -12.57 -1.56 -6.26
CA LEU A 428 -13.95 -2.02 -6.02
C LEU A 428 -13.99 -3.27 -5.14
N LEU A 429 -13.08 -4.21 -5.33
CA LEU A 429 -12.98 -5.41 -4.49
C LEU A 429 -12.64 -5.03 -3.05
N LYS A 430 -11.62 -4.21 -2.80
CA LYS A 430 -11.26 -3.78 -1.44
C LYS A 430 -12.45 -3.16 -0.71
N ASN A 431 -13.28 -2.39 -1.41
CA ASN A 431 -14.44 -1.74 -0.82
C ASN A 431 -15.69 -2.62 -0.72
N SER A 432 -15.77 -3.72 -1.49
CA SER A 432 -16.97 -4.56 -1.57
C SER A 432 -16.85 -5.88 -0.82
N THR A 433 -15.64 -6.41 -0.66
CA THR A 433 -15.42 -7.72 -0.04
C THR A 433 -15.52 -7.66 1.48
N PRO A 434 -16.04 -8.72 2.13
CA PRO A 434 -15.93 -8.87 3.58
C PRO A 434 -14.46 -8.95 4.01
N PHE A 435 -14.15 -8.50 5.21
CA PHE A 435 -12.79 -8.41 5.76
C PHE A 435 -11.96 -9.71 5.67
N ARG A 436 -12.58 -10.89 5.78
CA ARG A 436 -11.92 -12.20 5.63
C ARG A 436 -11.33 -12.45 4.23
N TYR A 437 -11.85 -11.78 3.21
CA TYR A 437 -11.49 -12.02 1.80
C TYR A 437 -10.71 -10.84 1.19
N GLU A 438 -10.13 -9.99 2.01
CA GLU A 438 -9.34 -8.83 1.57
C GLU A 438 -8.16 -9.23 0.68
N TRP A 439 -7.53 -10.38 0.97
CA TRP A 439 -6.47 -10.99 0.16
C TRP A 439 -6.85 -11.28 -1.31
N LEU A 440 -8.16 -11.34 -1.65
CA LEU A 440 -8.60 -11.54 -3.05
C LEU A 440 -8.20 -10.38 -3.94
N SER A 441 -8.07 -9.18 -3.40
CA SER A 441 -7.61 -8.01 -4.13
C SER A 441 -6.17 -8.18 -4.61
N ASP A 442 -5.31 -8.72 -3.76
CA ASP A 442 -3.91 -9.00 -4.07
C ASP A 442 -3.77 -10.19 -5.02
N LEU A 443 -4.58 -11.23 -4.81
CA LEU A 443 -4.65 -12.35 -5.75
C LEU A 443 -5.02 -11.90 -7.17
N LEU A 444 -6.02 -11.03 -7.32
CA LEU A 444 -6.42 -10.51 -8.63
C LEU A 444 -5.30 -9.69 -9.27
N LYS A 445 -4.61 -8.86 -8.49
CA LYS A 445 -3.46 -8.06 -8.94
C LYS A 445 -2.35 -8.97 -9.48
N GLU A 446 -2.00 -10.03 -8.74
CA GLU A 446 -0.94 -10.97 -9.14
C GLU A 446 -1.34 -11.79 -10.37
N ILE A 447 -2.56 -12.32 -10.44
CA ILE A 447 -3.06 -13.04 -11.63
C ILE A 447 -3.03 -12.13 -12.87
N THR A 448 -3.51 -10.89 -12.73
CA THR A 448 -3.55 -9.94 -13.85
C THR A 448 -2.15 -9.61 -14.35
N THR A 449 -1.17 -9.45 -13.45
CA THR A 449 0.23 -9.21 -13.78
C THR A 449 0.86 -10.42 -14.45
N ALA A 450 0.61 -11.62 -13.96
CA ALA A 450 1.10 -12.86 -14.57
C ALA A 450 0.54 -13.04 -16.00
N VAL A 451 -0.75 -12.81 -16.19
CA VAL A 451 -1.40 -12.86 -17.51
C VAL A 451 -0.78 -11.82 -18.47
N LEU A 452 -0.53 -10.61 -18.00
CA LEU A 452 0.14 -9.57 -18.78
C LEU A 452 1.53 -10.04 -19.24
N PHE A 453 2.36 -10.60 -18.36
CA PHE A 453 3.69 -11.08 -18.71
C PHE A 453 3.65 -12.23 -19.72
N VAL A 454 2.73 -13.17 -19.56
CA VAL A 454 2.53 -14.26 -20.52
C VAL A 454 2.13 -13.73 -21.91
N LEU A 455 1.18 -12.79 -21.96
CA LEU A 455 0.71 -12.18 -23.21
C LEU A 455 1.82 -11.36 -23.87
N MET A 456 2.60 -10.58 -23.09
CA MET A 456 3.75 -9.84 -23.60
C MET A 456 4.81 -10.79 -24.15
N GLY A 457 5.19 -11.82 -23.40
CA GLY A 457 6.13 -12.83 -23.84
C GLY A 457 5.68 -13.54 -25.11
N TYR A 458 4.43 -13.94 -25.19
CA TYR A 458 3.87 -14.59 -26.39
C TYR A 458 3.90 -13.67 -27.63
N LYS A 459 3.51 -12.41 -27.48
CA LYS A 459 3.42 -11.43 -28.58
C LYS A 459 4.77 -10.95 -29.07
N PHE A 460 5.73 -10.76 -28.17
CA PHE A 460 7.03 -10.21 -28.46
C PHE A 460 8.17 -11.25 -28.39
N ARG A 461 7.84 -12.55 -28.53
CA ARG A 461 8.87 -13.62 -28.54
C ARG A 461 9.83 -13.46 -29.71
N PRO A 462 11.12 -13.76 -29.53
CA PRO A 462 12.06 -13.87 -30.63
C PRO A 462 11.68 -15.07 -31.50
N ALA A 463 11.41 -14.85 -32.79
CA ALA A 463 11.13 -15.92 -33.76
C ALA A 463 11.58 -15.50 -35.16
N PRO A 464 12.27 -16.37 -35.91
CA PRO A 464 12.80 -16.04 -37.23
C PRO A 464 11.70 -15.74 -38.27
N TYR A 465 10.49 -16.19 -38.04
CA TYR A 465 9.31 -15.95 -38.88
C TYR A 465 8.21 -15.07 -38.22
N ASN A 466 8.59 -14.24 -37.28
CA ASN A 466 7.59 -13.35 -36.68
C ASN A 466 7.33 -12.20 -37.67
N LEU A 467 6.20 -12.29 -38.41
CA LEU A 467 5.76 -11.29 -39.39
C LEU A 467 5.71 -9.87 -38.80
N TYR A 468 5.67 -9.77 -37.47
CA TYR A 468 5.66 -8.51 -36.72
C TYR A 468 7.07 -7.89 -36.56
N LEU A 469 8.14 -8.67 -36.78
CA LEU A 469 9.53 -8.21 -36.71
C LEU A 469 10.12 -7.86 -38.08
N GLN A 470 9.47 -8.29 -39.19
CA GLN A 470 9.86 -7.99 -40.56
C GLN A 470 9.15 -6.74 -41.07
N VAL A 471 9.31 -5.61 -40.43
CA VAL A 471 8.95 -4.32 -41.03
C VAL A 471 10.15 -3.92 -41.88
N PRO A 472 9.98 -3.71 -43.22
CA PRO A 472 11.06 -3.21 -44.05
C PRO A 472 11.53 -1.88 -43.46
N GLN A 473 12.81 -1.78 -43.18
CA GLN A 473 13.45 -0.49 -42.91
C GLN A 473 13.27 0.32 -44.19
N GLU A 474 12.28 1.21 -44.24
CA GLU A 474 12.27 2.27 -45.23
C GLU A 474 13.56 3.04 -45.01
N SER A 475 14.49 2.79 -45.86
CA SER A 475 15.81 3.37 -45.82
C SER A 475 15.66 4.89 -45.91
N ASP A 476 16.16 5.60 -44.91
CA ASP A 476 16.47 7.02 -45.02
C ASP A 476 17.49 7.26 -46.16
N ASP A 477 18.07 6.21 -46.75
CA ASP A 477 18.96 6.22 -47.88
C ASP A 477 18.33 6.74 -49.18
N THR A 478 17.00 6.55 -49.38
CA THR A 478 16.30 7.08 -50.55
C THR A 478 16.18 8.60 -50.55
N LYS A 479 16.24 9.27 -49.40
CA LYS A 479 16.23 10.76 -49.35
C LYS A 479 17.64 11.32 -49.61
N MET A 480 18.68 10.56 -49.36
CA MET A 480 20.05 11.02 -49.62
C MET A 480 20.40 10.91 -51.10
N ASP A 481 19.93 9.86 -51.77
CA ASP A 481 20.10 9.68 -53.19
C ASP A 481 19.28 10.71 -54.04
N GLU A 482 18.09 11.11 -53.57
CA GLU A 482 17.26 12.12 -54.25
C GLU A 482 17.81 13.55 -54.06
N VAL A 483 18.58 13.80 -53.02
CA VAL A 483 19.28 15.09 -52.79
C VAL A 483 20.55 15.14 -53.62
N ILE A 484 21.27 14.02 -53.77
CA ILE A 484 22.52 13.92 -54.56
C ILE A 484 22.20 14.01 -56.03
N THR A 485 21.10 13.43 -56.53
CA THR A 485 20.70 13.53 -57.95
C THR A 485 20.18 14.92 -58.29
N LYS A 486 19.56 15.66 -57.38
CA LYS A 486 19.11 17.05 -57.62
C LYS A 486 20.24 18.06 -57.62
N THR A 487 21.30 17.86 -56.84
CA THR A 487 22.48 18.75 -56.86
C THR A 487 23.42 18.45 -58.05
N GLY A 488 23.43 17.22 -58.56
CA GLY A 488 24.27 16.86 -59.69
C GLY A 488 23.75 17.32 -61.07
N VAL A 489 22.44 17.71 -61.16
CA VAL A 489 21.83 18.15 -62.44
C VAL A 489 21.94 19.66 -62.67
N THR A 490 22.15 20.42 -61.59
CA THR A 490 22.29 21.89 -61.71
C THR A 490 23.69 22.33 -62.13
N ASP A 491 24.73 21.57 -61.83
CA ASP A 491 26.12 21.95 -62.23
C ASP A 491 26.47 21.57 -63.67
N ALA A 492 25.61 20.80 -64.35
CA ALA A 492 25.83 20.40 -65.75
C ALA A 492 25.17 21.34 -66.76
N MET A 493 24.39 22.37 -66.36
CA MET A 493 23.72 23.33 -67.24
C MET A 493 24.32 24.73 -67.23
N GLU A 494 25.41 24.98 -66.48
CA GLU A 494 26.10 26.27 -66.47
C GLU A 494 27.46 26.23 -67.20
N SER A 495 27.76 25.20 -67.99
CA SER A 495 29.01 25.06 -68.77
C SER A 495 28.79 24.80 -70.27
N GLU A 496 27.72 25.38 -70.87
CA GLU A 496 27.66 25.54 -72.32
C GLU A 496 27.35 27.00 -72.74
#